data_39733f9193c5a9a2f7fabdaa56517ec9
#
_entry.id   39733f9193c5a9a2f7fabdaa56517ec9
#
_cell.length_a   1.000
_cell.length_b   1.000
_cell.length_c   1.000
_cell.angle_alpha   90.00
_cell.angle_beta   90.00
_cell.angle_gamma   90.00
#
_symmetry.space_group_name_H-M   'P 1'
#
loop_
_entity.id
_entity.type
_entity.pdbx_description
1 polymer ?
#
loop_
_entity_poly.entity_id
_entity_poly.type
_entity_poly.pdbx_seq_one_letter_code
_entity_poly.pdbx_strand_id
1 'polypeptide(L)'
;MERFDALLSETIDSTLGLRTTRNGYSYSEIFRSLMCAYLCGGSCAEDISNHLLKHLCSHPKLRTCSSDTILRAFNELATENIRYENKFGKTYQFNSAENLNRLIISLLIKTGELKKGGSYDLDFDHQFIEAEKYDANMTYKGFKGYSPGVAVIGDMVVSVENRDGNANVRFKQEETLKRVFDRLEDAGVRVDRFRADCGSYSEGVVKEVEGRCERFYIRAQNCGSLVNDIMTIRGWKLHEINGLKTELVSVTVRRWGKAYRLVIQRQKRNDGLTDLWEGEYIHRGILTNDYRSSEFEIVEYYNLRGGKERIFDEMNSGFGWSRLPKSFMAENSAFLAITALIHNFYKHIMRAEAFEQFGLRSEER
;
A
#
# COMPACT_ATOMS: atom_id res chain seq x y z
N MET A 1 -14.47 -8.13 19.77
CA MET A 1 -14.52 -6.77 20.35
C MET A 1 -13.57 -6.66 21.54
N GLU A 2 -13.63 -7.55 22.54
CA GLU A 2 -12.70 -7.55 23.68
C GLU A 2 -11.23 -7.58 23.26
N ARG A 3 -10.88 -8.33 22.21
CA ARG A 3 -9.51 -8.32 21.64
C ARG A 3 -9.11 -6.94 21.09
N PHE A 4 -10.04 -6.20 20.45
CA PHE A 4 -9.77 -4.84 19.99
C PHE A 4 -9.42 -3.93 21.16
N ASP A 5 -10.26 -3.95 22.19
CA ASP A 5 -10.07 -3.09 23.37
C ASP A 5 -8.77 -3.42 24.10
N ALA A 6 -8.48 -4.72 24.30
CA ALA A 6 -7.26 -5.15 25.00
C ALA A 6 -5.97 -4.83 24.24
N LEU A 7 -6.01 -4.91 22.90
CA LEU A 7 -4.79 -4.74 22.09
C LEU A 7 -4.58 -3.32 21.60
N LEU A 8 -5.66 -2.60 21.23
CA LEU A 8 -5.53 -1.36 20.47
C LEU A 8 -5.94 -0.10 21.23
N SER A 9 -6.98 -0.15 22.10
CA SER A 9 -7.63 1.05 22.61
C SER A 9 -6.70 1.99 23.34
N GLU A 10 -5.89 1.47 24.27
CA GLU A 10 -4.92 2.29 25.02
C GLU A 10 -3.91 2.99 24.10
N THR A 11 -3.38 2.27 23.09
CA THR A 11 -2.40 2.85 22.16
C THR A 11 -3.03 3.89 21.24
N ILE A 12 -4.24 3.66 20.76
CA ILE A 12 -4.99 4.63 19.94
C ILE A 12 -5.21 5.91 20.75
N ASP A 13 -5.80 5.79 21.95
CA ASP A 13 -6.20 6.95 22.73
C ASP A 13 -4.98 7.71 23.31
N SER A 14 -3.91 7.02 23.69
CA SER A 14 -2.67 7.69 24.15
C SER A 14 -1.92 8.40 23.00
N THR A 15 -1.97 7.86 21.78
CA THR A 15 -1.29 8.44 20.62
C THR A 15 -2.07 9.63 20.04
N LEU A 16 -3.39 9.51 19.93
CA LEU A 16 -4.24 10.54 19.32
C LEU A 16 -4.73 11.58 20.31
N GLY A 17 -4.61 11.29 21.62
CA GLY A 17 -5.02 12.17 22.70
C GLY A 17 -6.51 12.16 22.99
N LEU A 18 -6.90 13.00 23.94
CA LEU A 18 -8.31 13.13 24.34
C LEU A 18 -9.05 14.02 23.34
N ARG A 19 -10.24 13.58 22.94
CA ARG A 19 -11.14 14.45 22.19
C ARG A 19 -11.66 15.58 23.07
N THR A 20 -11.80 16.76 22.47
CA THR A 20 -12.23 17.99 23.15
C THR A 20 -13.72 17.99 23.58
N THR A 21 -14.49 17.03 23.12
CA THR A 21 -15.93 16.88 23.46
C THR A 21 -16.13 16.30 24.85
N ARG A 22 -16.68 17.11 25.76
CA ARG A 22 -17.05 16.71 27.12
C ARG A 22 -18.05 15.53 27.05
N ASN A 23 -17.77 14.39 27.68
CA ASN A 23 -18.56 13.16 27.64
C ASN A 23 -18.64 12.50 26.23
N GLY A 24 -17.73 12.84 25.33
CA GLY A 24 -17.65 12.26 23.98
C GLY A 24 -17.12 10.83 23.97
N TYR A 25 -17.16 10.23 22.81
CA TYR A 25 -16.51 8.95 22.53
C TYR A 25 -14.99 9.18 22.35
N SER A 26 -14.17 8.23 22.83
CA SER A 26 -12.74 8.22 22.53
C SER A 26 -12.48 7.81 21.06
N TYR A 27 -11.25 8.03 20.55
CA TYR A 27 -10.91 7.61 19.19
C TYR A 27 -10.96 6.09 19.04
N SER A 28 -10.56 5.34 20.05
CA SER A 28 -10.65 3.89 20.04
C SER A 28 -12.11 3.39 19.95
N GLU A 29 -13.04 4.00 20.68
CA GLU A 29 -14.47 3.69 20.60
C GLU A 29 -15.04 4.00 19.20
N ILE A 30 -14.59 5.08 18.58
CA ILE A 30 -14.99 5.47 17.21
C ILE A 30 -14.43 4.48 16.18
N PHE A 31 -13.17 4.12 16.25
CA PHE A 31 -12.56 3.16 15.34
C PHE A 31 -13.18 1.78 15.48
N ARG A 32 -13.46 1.37 16.72
CA ARG A 32 -14.21 0.13 16.99
C ARG A 32 -15.61 0.16 16.40
N SER A 33 -16.32 1.30 16.51
CA SER A 33 -17.66 1.46 15.93
C SER A 33 -17.61 1.33 14.40
N LEU A 34 -16.66 1.97 13.75
CA LEU A 34 -16.44 1.85 12.30
C LEU A 34 -16.07 0.42 11.89
N MET A 35 -15.20 -0.24 12.66
CA MET A 35 -14.87 -1.66 12.45
C MET A 35 -16.10 -2.54 12.51
N CYS A 36 -17.00 -2.33 13.51
CA CYS A 36 -18.26 -3.06 13.60
C CYS A 36 -19.11 -2.89 12.34
N ALA A 37 -19.18 -1.68 11.78
CA ALA A 37 -19.92 -1.45 10.54
C ALA A 37 -19.41 -2.34 9.41
N TYR A 38 -18.10 -2.36 9.15
CA TYR A 38 -17.51 -3.19 8.10
C TYR A 38 -17.62 -4.69 8.38
N LEU A 39 -17.40 -5.14 9.60
CA LEU A 39 -17.53 -6.57 9.96
C LEU A 39 -18.99 -7.09 9.84
N CYS A 40 -19.97 -6.20 9.95
CA CYS A 40 -21.38 -6.52 9.72
C CYS A 40 -21.82 -6.36 8.26
N GLY A 41 -20.89 -6.15 7.33
CA GLY A 41 -21.17 -6.02 5.90
C GLY A 41 -21.54 -4.60 5.45
N GLY A 42 -21.39 -3.59 6.31
CA GLY A 42 -21.55 -2.19 5.93
C GLY A 42 -20.47 -1.76 4.92
N SER A 43 -20.80 -0.83 4.06
CA SER A 43 -19.93 -0.31 3.00
C SER A 43 -19.51 1.15 3.20
N CYS A 44 -20.17 1.84 4.13
CA CYS A 44 -19.91 3.24 4.47
C CYS A 44 -20.18 3.51 5.97
N ALA A 45 -19.75 4.68 6.45
CA ALA A 45 -19.95 5.06 7.85
C ALA A 45 -21.43 5.21 8.23
N GLU A 46 -22.25 5.64 7.28
CA GLU A 46 -23.69 5.86 7.46
C GLU A 46 -24.46 4.57 7.78
N ASP A 47 -23.96 3.42 7.33
CA ASP A 47 -24.58 2.11 7.58
C ASP A 47 -24.68 1.80 9.07
N ILE A 48 -23.78 2.35 9.89
CA ILE A 48 -23.87 2.16 11.35
C ILE A 48 -25.14 2.78 11.92
N SER A 49 -25.48 4.00 11.53
CA SER A 49 -26.68 4.70 12.01
C SER A 49 -27.96 4.13 11.42
N ASN A 50 -27.92 3.74 10.15
CA ASN A 50 -29.10 3.28 9.43
C ASN A 50 -29.53 1.86 9.79
N HIS A 51 -28.56 0.98 10.08
CA HIS A 51 -28.85 -0.46 10.20
C HIS A 51 -28.36 -1.10 11.50
N LEU A 52 -27.27 -0.63 12.10
CA LEU A 52 -26.56 -1.37 13.14
C LEU A 52 -26.67 -0.78 14.54
N LEU A 53 -26.81 0.54 14.66
CA LEU A 53 -26.68 1.25 15.95
C LEU A 53 -27.59 0.69 17.03
N LYS A 54 -28.87 0.40 16.71
CA LYS A 54 -29.84 -0.16 17.67
C LYS A 54 -29.40 -1.51 18.23
N HIS A 55 -28.81 -2.36 17.38
CA HIS A 55 -28.36 -3.69 17.77
C HIS A 55 -27.04 -3.61 18.57
N LEU A 56 -26.13 -2.76 18.16
CA LEU A 56 -24.83 -2.60 18.83
C LEU A 56 -24.98 -1.92 20.20
N CYS A 57 -25.90 -0.94 20.35
CA CYS A 57 -26.15 -0.27 21.61
C CYS A 57 -26.87 -1.17 22.65
N SER A 58 -27.52 -2.27 22.22
CA SER A 58 -28.09 -3.25 23.15
C SER A 58 -27.04 -4.15 23.80
N HIS A 59 -25.81 -4.18 23.27
CA HIS A 59 -24.74 -4.97 23.85
C HIS A 59 -24.13 -4.26 25.07
N PRO A 60 -24.09 -4.88 26.25
CA PRO A 60 -23.77 -4.20 27.52
C PRO A 60 -22.34 -3.67 27.61
N LYS A 61 -21.41 -4.23 26.80
CA LYS A 61 -20.00 -3.87 26.80
C LYS A 61 -19.61 -2.97 25.62
N LEU A 62 -20.52 -2.65 24.70
CA LEU A 62 -20.23 -1.85 23.52
C LEU A 62 -20.80 -0.44 23.67
N ARG A 63 -19.90 0.52 23.70
CA ARG A 63 -20.25 1.93 23.54
C ARG A 63 -20.04 2.29 22.08
N THR A 64 -21.14 2.35 21.31
CA THR A 64 -21.12 2.56 19.85
C THR A 64 -21.64 3.94 19.52
N CYS A 65 -20.94 4.65 18.63
CA CYS A 65 -21.30 6.00 18.20
C CYS A 65 -22.04 6.01 16.86
N SER A 66 -22.70 7.13 16.57
CA SER A 66 -23.36 7.39 15.27
C SER A 66 -22.35 7.69 14.16
N SER A 67 -22.79 7.56 12.91
CA SER A 67 -22.04 7.96 11.72
C SER A 67 -21.54 9.39 11.79
N ASP A 68 -22.34 10.34 12.28
CA ASP A 68 -21.91 11.75 12.42
C ASP A 68 -20.71 11.92 13.35
N THR A 69 -20.62 11.09 14.39
CA THR A 69 -19.48 11.10 15.30
C THR A 69 -18.22 10.58 14.60
N ILE A 70 -18.36 9.51 13.80
CA ILE A 70 -17.28 8.94 12.99
C ILE A 70 -16.81 9.97 11.97
N LEU A 71 -17.73 10.59 11.23
CA LEU A 71 -17.40 11.60 10.20
C LEU A 71 -16.74 12.85 10.79
N ARG A 72 -17.10 13.24 12.03
CA ARG A 72 -16.42 14.34 12.75
C ARG A 72 -15.01 13.96 13.16
N ALA A 73 -14.76 12.73 13.57
CA ALA A 73 -13.43 12.27 13.92
C ALA A 73 -12.46 12.34 12.72
N PHE A 74 -12.93 12.10 11.49
CA PHE A 74 -12.08 12.29 10.31
C PHE A 74 -11.67 13.76 10.13
N ASN A 75 -12.54 14.72 10.43
CA ASN A 75 -12.17 16.14 10.40
C ASN A 75 -11.15 16.48 11.50
N GLU A 76 -11.36 15.95 12.71
CA GLU A 76 -10.47 16.21 13.86
C GLU A 76 -9.06 15.62 13.66
N LEU A 77 -8.95 14.51 12.91
CA LEU A 77 -7.69 13.81 12.62
C LEU A 77 -7.08 14.18 11.27
N ALA A 78 -7.76 15.03 10.50
CA ALA A 78 -7.23 15.54 9.25
C ALA A 78 -6.00 16.41 9.51
N THR A 79 -5.00 16.28 8.65
CA THR A 79 -3.78 17.11 8.65
C THR A 79 -3.70 17.97 7.41
N GLU A 80 -2.91 19.02 7.44
CA GLU A 80 -2.71 19.89 6.29
C GLU A 80 -2.06 19.14 5.12
N ASN A 81 -2.48 19.48 3.90
CA ASN A 81 -1.89 18.94 2.69
C ASN A 81 -0.50 19.53 2.44
N ILE A 82 0.43 18.69 2.02
CA ILE A 82 1.74 19.09 1.53
C ILE A 82 1.59 19.55 0.08
N ARG A 83 2.07 20.75 -0.23
CA ARG A 83 2.04 21.29 -1.59
C ARG A 83 3.39 21.08 -2.26
N TYR A 84 3.33 20.54 -3.46
CA TYR A 84 4.49 20.40 -4.35
C TYR A 84 4.22 21.12 -5.66
N GLU A 85 5.19 21.88 -6.13
CA GLU A 85 5.15 22.53 -7.43
C GLU A 85 6.09 21.81 -8.40
N ASN A 86 5.63 21.59 -9.63
CA ASN A 86 6.48 21.03 -10.66
C ASN A 86 7.23 22.17 -11.41
N LYS A 87 8.19 21.81 -12.26
CA LYS A 87 9.01 22.74 -13.04
C LYS A 87 8.23 23.66 -13.99
N PHE A 88 6.95 23.44 -14.17
CA PHE A 88 6.05 24.24 -15.00
C PHE A 88 5.10 25.12 -14.19
N GLY A 89 5.28 25.23 -12.88
CA GLY A 89 4.42 26.01 -11.98
C GLY A 89 3.10 25.36 -11.61
N LYS A 90 2.85 24.10 -12.01
CA LYS A 90 1.64 23.37 -11.60
C LYS A 90 1.81 22.79 -10.21
N THR A 91 0.86 23.09 -9.33
CA THR A 91 0.83 22.63 -7.95
C THR A 91 0.03 21.33 -7.81
N TYR A 92 0.52 20.44 -6.95
CA TYR A 92 -0.14 19.22 -6.54
C TYR A 92 -0.18 19.10 -5.03
N GLN A 93 -1.19 18.43 -4.51
CA GLN A 93 -1.38 18.22 -3.08
C GLN A 93 -1.21 16.75 -2.73
N PHE A 94 -0.49 16.48 -1.64
CA PHE A 94 -0.32 15.18 -1.03
C PHE A 94 -0.70 15.30 0.45
N ASN A 95 -1.16 14.20 1.03
CA ASN A 95 -1.44 14.15 2.47
C ASN A 95 -0.90 12.86 3.06
N SER A 96 0.09 13.01 3.94
CA SER A 96 0.79 11.89 4.55
C SER A 96 0.04 11.25 5.72
N ALA A 97 -1.01 11.89 6.26
CA ALA A 97 -1.70 11.45 7.48
C ALA A 97 -0.71 10.97 8.57
N GLU A 98 0.32 11.78 8.84
CA GLU A 98 1.56 11.37 9.53
C GLU A 98 1.32 10.63 10.86
N ASN A 99 0.51 11.22 11.75
CA ASN A 99 0.25 10.64 13.07
C ASN A 99 -0.49 9.28 12.97
N LEU A 100 -1.39 9.14 12.00
CA LEU A 100 -2.13 7.90 11.77
C LEU A 100 -1.24 6.81 11.18
N ASN A 101 -0.33 7.14 10.27
CA ASN A 101 0.64 6.18 9.74
C ASN A 101 1.64 5.72 10.81
N ARG A 102 2.08 6.60 11.71
CA ARG A 102 2.89 6.21 12.88
C ARG A 102 2.11 5.30 13.82
N LEU A 103 0.83 5.58 14.04
CA LEU A 103 -0.05 4.74 14.83
C LEU A 103 -0.21 3.34 14.21
N ILE A 104 -0.40 3.24 12.89
CA ILE A 104 -0.48 1.95 12.18
C ILE A 104 0.74 1.09 12.51
N ILE A 105 1.96 1.61 12.36
CA ILE A 105 3.20 0.86 12.63
C ILE A 105 3.29 0.48 14.10
N SER A 106 2.94 1.39 15.02
CA SER A 106 2.95 1.12 16.46
C SER A 106 2.01 -0.02 16.84
N LEU A 107 0.82 -0.08 16.24
CA LEU A 107 -0.15 -1.14 16.47
C LEU A 107 0.29 -2.47 15.86
N LEU A 108 0.93 -2.46 14.67
CA LEU A 108 1.50 -3.67 14.08
C LEU A 108 2.61 -4.27 14.96
N ILE A 109 3.41 -3.42 15.61
CA ILE A 109 4.41 -3.88 16.60
C ILE A 109 3.72 -4.43 17.85
N LYS A 110 2.69 -3.75 18.35
CA LYS A 110 1.96 -4.19 19.56
C LYS A 110 1.24 -5.51 19.36
N THR A 111 0.71 -5.76 18.16
CA THR A 111 0.06 -7.04 17.81
C THR A 111 1.04 -8.14 17.42
N GLY A 112 2.34 -7.84 17.31
CA GLY A 112 3.39 -8.80 16.96
C GLY A 112 3.52 -9.08 15.46
N GLU A 113 2.77 -8.39 14.61
CA GLU A 113 2.87 -8.48 13.14
C GLU A 113 4.20 -7.90 12.62
N LEU A 114 4.72 -6.89 13.31
CA LEU A 114 6.08 -6.38 13.14
C LEU A 114 6.87 -6.50 14.45
N LYS A 115 8.16 -6.72 14.35
CA LYS A 115 9.07 -6.81 15.52
C LYS A 115 10.13 -5.72 15.43
N LYS A 116 10.40 -5.05 16.57
CA LYS A 116 11.56 -4.16 16.65
C LYS A 116 12.85 -4.94 16.40
N GLY A 117 13.71 -4.40 15.53
CA GLY A 117 14.91 -5.08 15.06
C GLY A 117 14.65 -6.10 13.93
N GLY A 118 13.39 -6.38 13.62
CA GLY A 118 13.01 -7.24 12.49
C GLY A 118 13.33 -6.61 11.13
N SER A 119 13.49 -7.46 10.11
CA SER A 119 13.75 -7.07 8.73
C SER A 119 12.70 -7.69 7.82
N TYR A 120 12.14 -6.91 6.90
CA TYR A 120 10.95 -7.28 6.14
C TYR A 120 11.04 -6.88 4.67
N ASP A 121 10.22 -7.54 3.84
CA ASP A 121 9.99 -7.15 2.45
C ASP A 121 8.93 -6.07 2.39
N LEU A 122 9.23 -4.96 1.72
CA LEU A 122 8.33 -3.84 1.52
C LEU A 122 7.87 -3.78 0.07
N ASP A 123 6.57 -3.82 -0.14
CA ASP A 123 5.93 -3.56 -1.43
C ASP A 123 5.34 -2.16 -1.47
N PHE A 124 5.48 -1.48 -2.59
CA PHE A 124 4.88 -0.17 -2.81
C PHE A 124 4.11 -0.12 -4.13
N ASP A 125 2.92 0.46 -4.08
CA ASP A 125 2.09 0.65 -5.26
C ASP A 125 1.16 1.86 -5.11
N HIS A 126 0.60 2.33 -6.23
CA HIS A 126 -0.43 3.35 -6.25
C HIS A 126 -1.77 2.76 -6.64
N GLN A 127 -2.81 3.14 -5.90
CA GLN A 127 -4.18 2.83 -6.26
C GLN A 127 -4.90 4.11 -6.73
N PHE A 128 -5.63 4.04 -7.83
CA PHE A 128 -6.52 5.13 -8.23
C PHE A 128 -7.90 4.89 -7.65
N ILE A 129 -8.38 5.86 -6.88
CA ILE A 129 -9.70 5.85 -6.27
C ILE A 129 -10.57 6.87 -6.99
N GLU A 130 -11.61 6.39 -7.66
CA GLU A 130 -12.63 7.25 -8.25
C GLU A 130 -13.43 7.95 -7.16
N ALA A 131 -13.51 9.29 -7.23
CA ALA A 131 -14.17 10.08 -6.22
C ALA A 131 -14.58 11.46 -6.77
N GLU A 132 -15.87 11.72 -6.86
CA GLU A 132 -16.43 13.03 -7.18
C GLU A 132 -16.39 13.94 -5.95
N LYS A 133 -15.17 14.34 -5.54
CA LYS A 133 -14.91 15.19 -4.38
C LYS A 133 -14.53 16.60 -4.80
N TYR A 134 -14.63 17.54 -3.87
CA TYR A 134 -14.49 18.96 -4.16
C TYR A 134 -13.10 19.31 -4.71
N ASP A 135 -12.05 18.74 -4.12
CA ASP A 135 -10.66 18.94 -4.52
C ASP A 135 -10.08 17.75 -5.35
N ALA A 136 -10.92 16.78 -5.74
CA ALA A 136 -10.48 15.68 -6.58
C ALA A 136 -10.21 16.15 -8.03
N ASN A 137 -9.12 15.64 -8.60
CA ASN A 137 -8.68 16.01 -9.94
C ASN A 137 -8.87 14.86 -10.94
N MET A 138 -8.98 15.20 -12.25
CA MET A 138 -9.05 14.20 -13.32
C MET A 138 -7.79 13.36 -13.37
N THR A 139 -7.94 12.06 -13.20
CA THR A 139 -6.86 11.08 -13.36
C THR A 139 -6.55 10.82 -14.84
N TYR A 140 -5.40 10.23 -15.13
CA TYR A 140 -5.11 9.79 -16.49
C TYR A 140 -6.02 8.65 -16.98
N LYS A 141 -6.75 8.01 -16.06
CA LYS A 141 -7.73 6.95 -16.37
C LYS A 141 -9.09 7.51 -16.82
N GLY A 142 -9.27 8.83 -16.84
CA GLY A 142 -10.47 9.49 -17.34
C GLY A 142 -11.60 9.71 -16.33
N PHE A 143 -11.33 9.56 -15.03
CA PHE A 143 -12.26 9.88 -13.94
C PHE A 143 -11.63 10.84 -12.92
N LYS A 144 -12.46 11.55 -12.18
CA LYS A 144 -12.01 12.34 -11.04
C LYS A 144 -11.67 11.44 -9.85
N GLY A 145 -10.63 11.78 -9.10
CA GLY A 145 -10.27 11.00 -7.94
C GLY A 145 -8.91 11.36 -7.36
N TYR A 146 -8.43 10.43 -6.55
CA TYR A 146 -7.13 10.47 -5.90
C TYR A 146 -6.26 9.30 -6.33
N SER A 147 -4.97 9.40 -6.03
CA SER A 147 -3.98 8.37 -6.36
C SER A 147 -3.10 8.06 -5.14
N PRO A 148 -3.66 7.50 -4.04
CA PRO A 148 -2.86 7.18 -2.87
C PRO A 148 -1.73 6.20 -3.20
N GLY A 149 -0.54 6.49 -2.63
CA GLY A 149 0.58 5.56 -2.54
C GLY A 149 0.44 4.72 -1.29
N VAL A 150 0.56 3.41 -1.43
CA VAL A 150 0.36 2.43 -0.34
C VAL A 150 1.58 1.54 -0.20
N ALA A 151 2.13 1.49 1.00
CA ALA A 151 3.23 0.61 1.37
C ALA A 151 2.72 -0.57 2.20
N VAL A 152 3.19 -1.78 1.88
CA VAL A 152 2.69 -3.03 2.46
C VAL A 152 3.86 -3.93 2.86
N ILE A 153 3.79 -4.53 4.05
CA ILE A 153 4.66 -5.62 4.50
C ILE A 153 3.80 -6.87 4.70
N GLY A 154 4.12 -7.94 3.96
CA GLY A 154 3.24 -9.11 3.93
C GLY A 154 1.88 -8.76 3.35
N ASP A 155 0.81 -8.86 4.12
CA ASP A 155 -0.55 -8.40 3.78
C ASP A 155 -1.02 -7.26 4.71
N MET A 156 -0.09 -6.65 5.47
CA MET A 156 -0.34 -5.52 6.35
C MET A 156 0.01 -4.20 5.67
N VAL A 157 -0.93 -3.27 5.64
CA VAL A 157 -0.67 -1.90 5.19
C VAL A 157 0.15 -1.16 6.25
N VAL A 158 1.33 -0.69 5.90
CA VAL A 158 2.22 0.04 6.84
C VAL A 158 2.18 1.55 6.63
N SER A 159 1.74 1.99 5.45
CA SER A 159 1.61 3.43 5.17
C SER A 159 0.63 3.67 4.03
N VAL A 160 -0.15 4.76 4.16
CA VAL A 160 -1.01 5.30 3.10
C VAL A 160 -0.74 6.80 2.99
N GLU A 161 -0.38 7.27 1.81
CA GLU A 161 -0.25 8.70 1.52
C GLU A 161 -1.18 9.08 0.37
N ASN A 162 -2.18 9.90 0.64
CA ASN A 162 -3.12 10.34 -0.38
C ASN A 162 -2.51 11.41 -1.27
N ARG A 163 -2.86 11.41 -2.56
CA ARG A 163 -2.27 12.28 -3.57
C ARG A 163 -3.31 12.72 -4.57
N ASP A 164 -3.11 13.88 -5.17
CA ASP A 164 -3.91 14.35 -6.31
C ASP A 164 -3.96 13.29 -7.43
N GLY A 165 -5.17 13.01 -7.93
CA GLY A 165 -5.37 12.03 -8.98
C GLY A 165 -4.71 12.36 -10.31
N ASN A 166 -4.42 13.63 -10.57
CA ASN A 166 -3.71 14.10 -11.76
C ASN A 166 -2.18 14.23 -11.55
N ALA A 167 -1.66 13.91 -10.37
CA ALA A 167 -0.23 13.82 -10.14
C ALA A 167 0.32 12.55 -10.81
N ASN A 168 1.37 12.71 -11.62
CA ASN A 168 2.05 11.54 -12.14
C ASN A 168 2.59 10.71 -10.97
N VAL A 169 2.43 9.38 -11.00
CA VAL A 169 2.86 8.49 -9.91
C VAL A 169 4.34 8.65 -9.55
N ARG A 170 5.20 9.00 -10.52
CA ARG A 170 6.64 9.27 -10.29
C ARG A 170 6.93 10.62 -9.65
N PHE A 171 5.99 11.57 -9.74
CA PHE A 171 6.23 12.91 -9.23
C PHE A 171 6.32 12.88 -7.71
N LYS A 172 7.48 13.24 -7.17
CA LYS A 172 7.76 13.26 -5.72
C LYS A 172 7.52 11.91 -5.00
N GLN A 173 7.60 10.80 -5.74
CA GLN A 173 7.45 9.46 -5.14
C GLN A 173 8.61 9.14 -4.19
N GLU A 174 9.81 9.63 -4.49
CA GLU A 174 10.97 9.55 -3.59
C GLU A 174 10.70 10.17 -2.22
N GLU A 175 9.97 11.27 -2.17
CA GLU A 175 9.59 11.94 -0.92
C GLU A 175 8.55 11.11 -0.14
N THR A 176 7.61 10.48 -0.83
CA THR A 176 6.64 9.55 -0.23
C THR A 176 7.36 8.34 0.37
N LEU A 177 8.26 7.72 -0.39
CA LEU A 177 9.05 6.58 0.08
C LEU A 177 9.97 6.95 1.23
N LYS A 178 10.62 8.12 1.17
CA LYS A 178 11.41 8.65 2.28
C LYS A 178 10.60 8.66 3.58
N ARG A 179 9.38 9.19 3.59
CA ARG A 179 8.51 9.20 4.76
C ARG A 179 8.13 7.79 5.22
N VAL A 180 7.94 6.85 4.31
CA VAL A 180 7.67 5.44 4.65
C VAL A 180 8.86 4.82 5.37
N PHE A 181 10.06 4.96 4.80
CA PHE A 181 11.29 4.42 5.41
C PHE A 181 11.61 5.09 6.74
N ASP A 182 11.52 6.42 6.83
CA ASP A 182 11.76 7.17 8.07
C ASP A 182 10.88 6.65 9.22
N ARG A 183 9.57 6.41 8.97
CA ARG A 183 8.65 5.88 9.99
C ARG A 183 8.99 4.45 10.41
N LEU A 184 9.38 3.59 9.48
CA LEU A 184 9.78 2.21 9.78
C LEU A 184 11.07 2.20 10.59
N GLU A 185 12.08 2.98 10.20
CA GLU A 185 13.35 3.13 10.92
C GLU A 185 13.16 3.70 12.33
N ASP A 186 12.35 4.77 12.48
CA ASP A 186 12.00 5.37 13.77
C ASP A 186 11.34 4.34 14.71
N ALA A 187 10.57 3.41 14.14
CA ALA A 187 9.93 2.32 14.88
C ALA A 187 10.88 1.13 15.15
N GLY A 188 12.11 1.17 14.62
CA GLY A 188 13.09 0.10 14.73
C GLY A 188 12.83 -1.08 13.81
N VAL A 189 12.11 -0.88 12.70
CA VAL A 189 11.80 -1.89 11.69
C VAL A 189 12.68 -1.64 10.45
N ARG A 190 13.36 -2.67 9.97
CA ARG A 190 14.24 -2.60 8.79
C ARG A 190 13.56 -3.19 7.57
N VAL A 191 13.93 -2.66 6.41
CA VAL A 191 13.52 -3.21 5.11
C VAL A 191 14.70 -3.96 4.50
N ASP A 192 14.53 -5.24 4.24
CA ASP A 192 15.52 -6.08 3.57
C ASP A 192 15.39 -5.94 2.04
N ARG A 193 14.17 -6.13 1.54
CA ARG A 193 13.90 -6.11 0.11
C ARG A 193 12.74 -5.17 -0.21
N PHE A 194 12.91 -4.40 -1.27
CA PHE A 194 11.88 -3.48 -1.78
C PHE A 194 11.38 -3.92 -3.16
N ARG A 195 10.06 -3.94 -3.37
CA ARG A 195 9.44 -4.23 -4.67
C ARG A 195 8.47 -3.15 -5.08
N ALA A 196 8.51 -2.79 -6.36
CA ALA A 196 7.54 -1.86 -6.93
C ALA A 196 7.33 -2.09 -8.43
N ASP A 197 6.24 -1.55 -8.95
CA ASP A 197 5.89 -1.60 -10.37
C ASP A 197 6.72 -0.61 -11.23
N CYS A 198 6.38 -0.51 -12.52
CA CYS A 198 7.06 0.40 -13.45
C CYS A 198 6.76 1.89 -13.17
N GLY A 199 5.73 2.20 -12.39
CA GLY A 199 5.47 3.55 -11.89
C GLY A 199 6.60 4.06 -11.00
N SER A 200 7.34 3.15 -10.35
CA SER A 200 8.49 3.47 -9.50
C SER A 200 9.84 3.47 -10.23
N TYR A 201 9.86 3.23 -11.52
CA TYR A 201 11.10 3.22 -12.30
C TYR A 201 11.58 4.64 -12.59
N SER A 202 12.28 5.24 -11.63
CA SER A 202 12.85 6.59 -11.73
C SER A 202 14.14 6.72 -10.92
N GLU A 203 14.97 7.69 -11.27
CA GLU A 203 16.24 7.94 -10.59
C GLU A 203 16.06 8.26 -9.11
N GLY A 204 15.10 9.13 -8.77
CA GLY A 204 14.82 9.52 -7.39
C GLY A 204 14.43 8.33 -6.53
N VAL A 205 13.52 7.49 -7.02
CA VAL A 205 13.07 6.29 -6.30
C VAL A 205 14.22 5.30 -6.11
N VAL A 206 14.98 4.99 -7.17
CA VAL A 206 16.09 4.03 -7.07
C VAL A 206 17.13 4.49 -6.08
N LYS A 207 17.50 5.78 -6.09
CA LYS A 207 18.46 6.35 -5.14
C LYS A 207 17.96 6.27 -3.70
N GLU A 208 16.68 6.57 -3.47
CA GLU A 208 16.09 6.51 -2.13
C GLU A 208 16.08 5.07 -1.60
N VAL A 209 15.56 4.12 -2.36
CA VAL A 209 15.44 2.73 -1.90
C VAL A 209 16.79 2.04 -1.76
N GLU A 210 17.76 2.33 -2.64
CA GLU A 210 19.11 1.76 -2.56
C GLU A 210 19.86 2.18 -1.29
N GLY A 211 19.56 3.34 -0.74
CA GLY A 211 20.10 3.82 0.54
C GLY A 211 19.42 3.26 1.77
N ARG A 212 18.24 2.61 1.61
CA ARG A 212 17.35 2.25 2.71
C ARG A 212 17.02 0.75 2.84
N CYS A 213 17.29 -0.04 1.81
CA CYS A 213 17.09 -1.50 1.84
C CYS A 213 18.33 -2.21 1.30
N GLU A 214 18.47 -3.51 1.61
CA GLU A 214 19.58 -4.29 1.13
C GLU A 214 19.47 -4.57 -0.38
N ARG A 215 18.25 -4.89 -0.83
CA ARG A 215 17.96 -5.21 -2.24
C ARG A 215 16.67 -4.58 -2.69
N PHE A 216 16.62 -4.17 -3.95
CA PHE A 216 15.40 -3.69 -4.58
C PHE A 216 15.10 -4.41 -5.90
N TYR A 217 13.83 -4.46 -6.26
CA TYR A 217 13.33 -5.10 -7.47
C TYR A 217 12.20 -4.23 -8.04
N ILE A 218 12.53 -3.47 -9.08
CA ILE A 218 11.59 -2.52 -9.70
C ILE A 218 11.35 -2.94 -11.14
N ARG A 219 10.10 -3.06 -11.55
CA ARG A 219 9.74 -3.31 -12.93
C ARG A 219 10.30 -2.20 -13.82
N ALA A 220 11.16 -2.55 -14.75
CA ALA A 220 11.70 -1.60 -15.72
C ALA A 220 10.60 -1.18 -16.69
N GLN A 221 10.59 0.09 -17.05
CA GLN A 221 9.72 0.59 -18.10
C GLN A 221 10.26 0.13 -19.46
N ASN A 222 9.39 -0.43 -20.29
CA ASN A 222 9.72 -0.69 -21.69
C ASN A 222 9.90 0.65 -22.41
N CYS A 223 11.09 0.87 -22.91
CA CYS A 223 11.44 2.05 -23.70
C CYS A 223 12.25 1.60 -24.94
N GLY A 224 12.24 2.40 -25.99
CA GLY A 224 12.88 2.05 -27.26
C GLY A 224 14.37 1.63 -27.12
N SER A 225 15.12 2.26 -26.21
CA SER A 225 16.50 1.87 -25.93
C SER A 225 16.62 0.47 -25.32
N LEU A 226 15.71 0.12 -24.41
CA LEU A 226 15.68 -1.21 -23.80
C LEU A 226 15.30 -2.28 -24.83
N VAL A 227 14.34 -2.00 -25.70
CA VAL A 227 13.92 -2.92 -26.76
C VAL A 227 15.06 -3.19 -27.74
N ASN A 228 15.80 -2.16 -28.16
CA ASN A 228 16.96 -2.31 -29.02
C ASN A 228 18.08 -3.16 -28.35
N ASP A 229 18.32 -2.94 -27.06
CA ASP A 229 19.27 -3.73 -26.29
C ASP A 229 18.83 -5.21 -26.23
N ILE A 230 17.52 -5.47 -25.98
CA ILE A 230 16.94 -6.81 -25.90
C ILE A 230 17.13 -7.60 -27.19
N MET A 231 16.99 -6.98 -28.35
CA MET A 231 17.13 -7.64 -29.66
C MET A 231 18.53 -8.19 -29.91
N THR A 232 19.54 -7.63 -29.28
CA THR A 232 20.96 -8.07 -29.41
C THR A 232 21.35 -9.13 -28.40
N ILE A 233 20.55 -9.35 -27.34
CA ILE A 233 20.88 -10.25 -26.24
C ILE A 233 20.84 -11.72 -26.72
N ARG A 234 21.84 -12.49 -26.26
CA ARG A 234 21.98 -13.94 -26.45
C ARG A 234 21.99 -14.63 -25.08
N GLY A 235 21.89 -15.96 -25.06
CA GLY A 235 22.03 -16.74 -23.82
C GLY A 235 20.74 -16.86 -23.01
N TRP A 236 19.59 -16.77 -23.67
CA TRP A 236 18.30 -17.02 -23.05
C TRP A 236 18.21 -18.44 -22.50
N LYS A 237 17.74 -18.58 -21.25
CA LYS A 237 17.53 -19.84 -20.57
C LYS A 237 16.03 -20.09 -20.42
N LEU A 238 15.57 -21.26 -20.84
CA LEU A 238 14.16 -21.64 -20.75
C LEU A 238 13.84 -22.12 -19.32
N HIS A 239 12.77 -21.58 -18.76
CA HIS A 239 12.19 -21.96 -17.47
C HIS A 239 10.68 -22.14 -17.61
N GLU A 240 10.09 -22.81 -16.63
CA GLU A 240 8.63 -22.86 -16.46
C GLU A 240 8.26 -21.99 -15.26
N ILE A 241 7.44 -20.97 -15.49
CA ILE A 241 6.98 -20.04 -14.44
C ILE A 241 5.45 -19.97 -14.52
N ASN A 242 4.77 -20.37 -13.43
CA ASN A 242 3.32 -20.45 -13.36
C ASN A 242 2.69 -21.27 -14.51
N GLY A 243 3.31 -22.39 -14.88
CA GLY A 243 2.87 -23.27 -15.98
C GLY A 243 3.13 -22.72 -17.39
N LEU A 244 3.84 -21.59 -17.52
CA LEU A 244 4.16 -20.97 -18.81
C LEU A 244 5.66 -21.06 -19.11
N LYS A 245 5.97 -21.46 -20.35
CA LYS A 245 7.35 -21.42 -20.86
C LYS A 245 7.82 -19.98 -20.96
N THR A 246 8.83 -19.66 -20.17
CA THR A 246 9.39 -18.31 -20.04
C THR A 246 10.89 -18.38 -20.23
N GLU A 247 11.43 -17.56 -21.09
CA GLU A 247 12.87 -17.45 -21.28
C GLU A 247 13.42 -16.28 -20.47
N LEU A 248 14.51 -16.53 -19.74
CA LEU A 248 15.14 -15.57 -18.83
C LEU A 248 16.58 -15.28 -19.27
N VAL A 249 17.00 -14.04 -19.03
CA VAL A 249 18.39 -13.61 -19.19
C VAL A 249 18.65 -12.44 -18.23
N SER A 250 19.89 -12.26 -17.79
CA SER A 250 20.29 -11.04 -17.08
C SER A 250 21.46 -10.34 -17.79
N VAL A 251 21.41 -9.02 -17.77
CA VAL A 251 22.44 -8.14 -18.32
C VAL A 251 22.77 -7.03 -17.34
N THR A 252 23.96 -6.47 -17.45
CA THR A 252 24.32 -5.25 -16.74
C THR A 252 23.96 -4.05 -17.60
N VAL A 253 23.18 -3.13 -17.03
CA VAL A 253 22.79 -1.88 -17.70
C VAL A 253 23.30 -0.66 -16.94
N ARG A 254 23.66 0.40 -17.65
CA ARG A 254 23.96 1.68 -17.03
C ARG A 254 22.68 2.53 -16.98
N ARG A 255 22.30 2.95 -15.76
CA ARG A 255 21.20 3.88 -15.52
C ARG A 255 21.65 4.92 -14.49
N TRP A 256 21.36 6.19 -14.76
CA TRP A 256 21.67 7.31 -13.84
C TRP A 256 23.10 7.33 -13.33
N GLY A 257 24.05 7.03 -14.23
CA GLY A 257 25.49 7.02 -13.93
C GLY A 257 26.02 5.76 -13.23
N LYS A 258 25.16 4.81 -12.84
CA LYS A 258 25.52 3.59 -12.11
C LYS A 258 25.16 2.33 -12.89
N ALA A 259 25.88 1.25 -12.60
CA ALA A 259 25.59 -0.07 -13.18
C ALA A 259 24.57 -0.82 -12.29
N TYR A 260 23.58 -1.40 -12.92
CA TYR A 260 22.56 -2.26 -12.28
C TYR A 260 22.40 -3.54 -13.06
N ARG A 261 21.90 -4.57 -12.39
CA ARG A 261 21.46 -5.80 -13.03
C ARG A 261 20.04 -5.62 -13.56
N LEU A 262 19.80 -5.99 -14.80
CA LEU A 262 18.49 -6.06 -15.41
C LEU A 262 18.19 -7.52 -15.73
N VAL A 263 17.20 -8.09 -15.05
CA VAL A 263 16.69 -9.44 -15.35
C VAL A 263 15.53 -9.29 -16.30
N ILE A 264 15.60 -9.94 -17.45
CA ILE A 264 14.61 -9.84 -18.52
C ILE A 264 13.94 -11.21 -18.67
N GLN A 265 12.63 -11.21 -18.64
CA GLN A 265 11.81 -12.36 -19.01
C GLN A 265 11.11 -12.09 -20.33
N ARG A 266 11.01 -13.12 -21.18
CA ARG A 266 10.18 -13.06 -22.38
C ARG A 266 9.29 -14.30 -22.50
N GLN A 267 8.09 -14.08 -23.02
CA GLN A 267 7.11 -15.12 -23.28
C GLN A 267 6.58 -14.92 -24.70
N LYS A 268 6.36 -16.04 -25.41
CA LYS A 268 5.76 -15.98 -26.74
C LYS A 268 4.31 -15.49 -26.62
N ARG A 269 3.91 -14.59 -27.50
CA ARG A 269 2.52 -14.11 -27.58
C ARG A 269 1.60 -15.24 -28.00
N ASN A 270 0.45 -15.34 -27.35
CA ASN A 270 -0.59 -16.33 -27.67
C ASN A 270 -1.74 -15.70 -28.47
N ASP A 271 -1.72 -14.39 -28.70
CA ASP A 271 -2.76 -13.63 -29.39
C ASP A 271 -2.59 -13.59 -30.92
N GLY A 272 -1.52 -14.19 -31.44
CA GLY A 272 -1.21 -14.19 -32.87
C GLY A 272 -0.78 -12.83 -33.43
N LEU A 273 -0.65 -11.82 -32.57
CA LEU A 273 -0.21 -10.48 -32.96
C LEU A 273 1.31 -10.42 -32.95
N THR A 274 1.86 -9.73 -33.94
CA THR A 274 3.28 -9.41 -34.00
C THR A 274 3.45 -7.92 -33.78
N ASP A 275 4.16 -7.56 -32.71
CA ASP A 275 4.48 -6.16 -32.45
C ASP A 275 5.67 -5.73 -33.34
N LEU A 276 5.61 -4.50 -33.88
CA LEU A 276 6.68 -3.95 -34.74
C LEU A 276 8.04 -3.90 -34.04
N TRP A 277 8.08 -3.83 -32.70
CA TRP A 277 9.28 -3.66 -31.89
C TRP A 277 9.69 -4.90 -31.13
N GLU A 278 8.70 -5.64 -30.59
CA GLU A 278 8.90 -6.82 -29.75
C GLU A 278 8.78 -8.15 -30.51
N GLY A 279 8.28 -8.12 -31.76
CA GLY A 279 8.07 -9.31 -32.58
C GLY A 279 7.00 -10.23 -31.96
N GLU A 280 7.31 -11.53 -31.92
CA GLU A 280 6.40 -12.57 -31.37
C GLU A 280 6.47 -12.70 -29.82
N TYR A 281 7.28 -11.87 -29.14
CA TYR A 281 7.51 -11.99 -27.70
C TYR A 281 7.01 -10.76 -26.95
N ILE A 282 6.60 -10.98 -25.72
CA ILE A 282 6.36 -9.95 -24.72
C ILE A 282 7.55 -9.95 -23.78
N HIS A 283 8.22 -8.80 -23.64
CA HIS A 283 9.38 -8.63 -22.76
C HIS A 283 9.01 -7.89 -21.50
N ARG A 284 9.60 -8.30 -20.38
CA ARG A 284 9.44 -7.63 -19.08
C ARG A 284 10.76 -7.62 -18.35
N GLY A 285 11.23 -6.43 -17.93
CA GLY A 285 12.48 -6.25 -17.21
C GLY A 285 12.27 -6.00 -15.72
N ILE A 286 13.20 -6.44 -14.90
CA ILE A 286 13.29 -6.12 -13.47
C ILE A 286 14.67 -5.54 -13.22
N LEU A 287 14.73 -4.25 -12.85
CA LEU A 287 15.96 -3.61 -12.40
C LEU A 287 16.22 -3.95 -10.94
N THR A 288 17.45 -4.33 -10.62
CA THR A 288 17.83 -4.74 -9.28
C THR A 288 19.30 -4.50 -8.99
N ASN A 289 19.66 -4.41 -7.71
CA ASN A 289 21.04 -4.49 -7.22
C ASN A 289 21.39 -5.89 -6.67
N ASP A 290 20.51 -6.89 -6.85
CA ASP A 290 20.77 -8.27 -6.47
C ASP A 290 21.60 -8.99 -7.54
N TYR A 291 22.88 -9.23 -7.24
CA TYR A 291 23.81 -9.99 -8.09
C TYR A 291 24.01 -11.43 -7.61
N ARG A 292 23.36 -11.84 -6.51
CA ARG A 292 23.54 -13.17 -5.90
C ARG A 292 22.50 -14.18 -6.36
N SER A 293 21.23 -13.77 -6.40
CA SER A 293 20.13 -14.63 -6.78
C SER A 293 20.15 -14.92 -8.30
N SER A 294 19.68 -16.11 -8.69
CA SER A 294 19.47 -16.47 -10.09
C SER A 294 18.37 -15.62 -10.75
N GLU A 295 18.32 -15.61 -12.08
CA GLU A 295 17.25 -14.94 -12.83
C GLU A 295 15.86 -15.50 -12.45
N PHE A 296 15.78 -16.81 -12.27
CA PHE A 296 14.55 -17.50 -11.91
C PHE A 296 14.04 -17.06 -10.52
N GLU A 297 14.90 -17.09 -9.50
CA GLU A 297 14.55 -16.66 -8.14
C GLU A 297 14.10 -15.19 -8.10
N ILE A 298 14.75 -14.31 -8.87
CA ILE A 298 14.37 -12.88 -8.95
C ILE A 298 12.98 -12.72 -9.56
N VAL A 299 12.68 -13.44 -10.64
CA VAL A 299 11.38 -13.35 -11.31
C VAL A 299 10.27 -13.97 -10.46
N GLU A 300 10.51 -15.14 -9.85
CA GLU A 300 9.52 -15.74 -8.93
C GLU A 300 9.24 -14.82 -7.75
N TYR A 301 10.29 -14.34 -7.08
CA TYR A 301 10.15 -13.40 -5.97
C TYR A 301 9.38 -12.13 -6.36
N TYR A 302 9.70 -11.55 -7.53
CA TYR A 302 9.00 -10.37 -8.02
C TYR A 302 7.51 -10.67 -8.29
N ASN A 303 7.20 -11.82 -8.86
CA ASN A 303 5.82 -12.19 -9.21
C ASN A 303 4.90 -12.33 -7.98
N LEU A 304 5.45 -12.64 -6.79
CA LEU A 304 4.69 -12.64 -5.53
C LEU A 304 4.08 -11.26 -5.21
N ARG A 305 4.58 -10.18 -5.82
CA ARG A 305 4.00 -8.84 -5.70
C ARG A 305 2.55 -8.77 -6.20
N GLY A 306 2.17 -9.58 -7.20
CA GLY A 306 0.80 -9.62 -7.72
C GLY A 306 -0.27 -9.93 -6.65
N GLY A 307 0.10 -10.59 -5.55
CA GLY A 307 -0.80 -10.80 -4.41
C GLY A 307 -1.26 -9.50 -3.71
N LYS A 308 -0.62 -8.35 -3.99
CA LYS A 308 -0.98 -7.05 -3.37
C LYS A 308 -2.23 -6.41 -4.00
N GLU A 309 -2.55 -6.74 -5.25
CA GLU A 309 -3.80 -6.32 -5.88
C GLU A 309 -5.01 -6.77 -5.05
N ARG A 310 -4.93 -7.95 -4.41
CA ARG A 310 -5.94 -8.46 -3.50
C ARG A 310 -6.16 -7.57 -2.26
N ILE A 311 -5.11 -6.91 -1.74
CA ILE A 311 -5.26 -5.97 -0.62
C ILE A 311 -6.08 -4.76 -1.06
N PHE A 312 -5.84 -4.24 -2.26
CA PHE A 312 -6.62 -3.13 -2.80
C PHE A 312 -8.08 -3.52 -3.03
N ASP A 313 -8.34 -4.72 -3.53
CA ASP A 313 -9.70 -5.25 -3.69
C ASP A 313 -10.40 -5.38 -2.33
N GLU A 314 -9.72 -5.88 -1.30
CA GLU A 314 -10.22 -5.95 0.07
C GLU A 314 -10.51 -4.55 0.64
N MET A 315 -9.63 -3.58 0.42
CA MET A 315 -9.84 -2.20 0.88
C MET A 315 -11.01 -1.53 0.17
N ASN A 316 -11.13 -1.74 -1.14
CA ASN A 316 -12.22 -1.17 -1.93
C ASN A 316 -13.58 -1.75 -1.57
N SER A 317 -13.68 -3.07 -1.49
CA SER A 317 -14.96 -3.77 -1.30
C SER A 317 -15.35 -3.94 0.16
N GLY A 318 -14.35 -4.12 1.05
CA GLY A 318 -14.59 -4.45 2.46
C GLY A 318 -14.40 -3.30 3.44
N PHE A 319 -13.63 -2.26 3.08
CA PHE A 319 -13.25 -1.18 4.00
C PHE A 319 -13.51 0.23 3.43
N GLY A 320 -14.38 0.33 2.43
CA GLY A 320 -14.97 1.58 1.98
C GLY A 320 -14.08 2.49 1.11
N TRP A 321 -12.93 2.03 0.61
CA TRP A 321 -12.06 2.88 -0.23
C TRP A 321 -12.71 3.29 -1.55
N SER A 322 -13.65 2.51 -2.07
CA SER A 322 -14.46 2.88 -3.24
C SER A 322 -15.53 3.95 -2.95
N ARG A 323 -15.74 4.33 -1.66
CA ARG A 323 -16.78 5.27 -1.24
C ARG A 323 -16.25 6.26 -0.20
N LEU A 324 -15.33 7.11 -0.61
CA LEU A 324 -14.74 8.11 0.29
C LEU A 324 -15.83 9.00 0.91
N PRO A 325 -15.83 9.17 2.26
CA PRO A 325 -16.97 9.79 2.96
C PRO A 325 -16.94 11.32 2.98
N LYS A 326 -15.79 11.95 2.70
CA LYS A 326 -15.58 13.38 2.92
C LYS A 326 -15.42 14.15 1.62
N SER A 327 -15.49 15.48 1.68
CA SER A 327 -15.45 16.38 0.52
C SER A 327 -14.03 16.75 0.09
N PHE A 328 -13.04 16.65 0.99
CA PHE A 328 -11.67 17.10 0.75
C PHE A 328 -10.66 15.99 1.02
N MET A 329 -9.47 16.14 0.43
CA MET A 329 -8.35 15.20 0.55
C MET A 329 -7.93 14.96 1.98
N ALA A 330 -7.83 16.02 2.78
CA ALA A 330 -7.30 15.95 4.14
C ALA A 330 -8.08 14.96 5.01
N GLU A 331 -9.42 15.08 5.06
CA GLU A 331 -10.27 14.20 5.84
C GLU A 331 -10.36 12.79 5.24
N ASN A 332 -10.33 12.68 3.90
CA ASN A 332 -10.30 11.39 3.23
C ASN A 332 -8.96 10.66 3.47
N SER A 333 -7.88 11.38 3.67
CA SER A 333 -6.58 10.78 4.03
C SER A 333 -6.61 10.18 5.43
N ALA A 334 -7.26 10.85 6.39
CA ALA A 334 -7.51 10.29 7.71
C ALA A 334 -8.39 9.04 7.62
N PHE A 335 -9.45 9.06 6.81
CA PHE A 335 -10.31 7.90 6.57
C PHE A 335 -9.52 6.72 6.00
N LEU A 336 -8.70 6.92 4.97
CA LEU A 336 -7.90 5.88 4.33
C LEU A 336 -6.93 5.23 5.34
N ALA A 337 -6.25 6.03 6.16
CA ALA A 337 -5.32 5.52 7.18
C ALA A 337 -6.05 4.76 8.30
N ILE A 338 -7.20 5.25 8.79
CA ILE A 338 -7.99 4.58 9.82
C ILE A 338 -8.54 3.25 9.32
N THR A 339 -9.05 3.20 8.09
CA THR A 339 -9.56 1.96 7.51
C THR A 339 -8.46 0.95 7.20
N ALA A 340 -7.26 1.41 6.85
CA ALA A 340 -6.07 0.56 6.74
C ALA A 340 -5.68 -0.06 8.12
N LEU A 341 -5.74 0.72 9.19
CA LEU A 341 -5.54 0.21 10.55
C LEU A 341 -6.57 -0.86 10.91
N ILE A 342 -7.86 -0.61 10.60
CA ILE A 342 -8.95 -1.56 10.87
C ILE A 342 -8.76 -2.85 10.05
N HIS A 343 -8.38 -2.74 8.77
CA HIS A 343 -8.05 -3.88 7.92
C HIS A 343 -6.90 -4.71 8.51
N ASN A 344 -5.83 -4.07 8.96
CA ASN A 344 -4.70 -4.76 9.57
C ASN A 344 -5.13 -5.55 10.82
N PHE A 345 -5.98 -4.95 11.65
CA PHE A 345 -6.49 -5.64 12.83
C PHE A 345 -7.43 -6.80 12.46
N TYR A 346 -8.26 -6.64 11.44
CA TYR A 346 -9.07 -7.73 10.90
C TYR A 346 -8.18 -8.90 10.44
N LYS A 347 -7.12 -8.63 9.68
CA LYS A 347 -6.17 -9.67 9.25
C LYS A 347 -5.50 -10.36 10.43
N HIS A 348 -5.11 -9.59 11.46
CA HIS A 348 -4.54 -10.13 12.69
C HIS A 348 -5.49 -11.11 13.39
N ILE A 349 -6.78 -10.74 13.55
CA ILE A 349 -7.78 -11.62 14.16
C ILE A 349 -7.98 -12.87 13.33
N MET A 350 -8.16 -12.75 12.03
CA MET A 350 -8.40 -13.89 11.14
C MET A 350 -7.26 -14.90 11.17
N ARG A 351 -6.02 -14.43 11.28
CA ARG A 351 -4.86 -15.31 11.46
C ARG A 351 -4.89 -16.02 12.81
N ALA A 352 -5.15 -15.28 13.90
CA ALA A 352 -5.19 -15.86 15.24
C ALA A 352 -6.28 -16.94 15.35
N GLU A 353 -7.45 -16.71 14.79
CA GLU A 353 -8.55 -17.68 14.78
C GLU A 353 -8.24 -18.91 13.90
N ALA A 354 -7.61 -18.70 12.74
CA ALA A 354 -7.17 -19.82 11.90
C ALA A 354 -6.15 -20.71 12.64
N PHE A 355 -5.22 -20.12 13.39
CA PHE A 355 -4.27 -20.89 14.21
C PHE A 355 -4.96 -21.67 15.32
N GLU A 356 -5.92 -21.09 16.03
CA GLU A 356 -6.67 -21.77 17.07
C GLU A 356 -7.52 -22.93 16.50
N GLN A 357 -8.16 -22.72 15.34
CA GLN A 357 -9.09 -23.68 14.74
C GLN A 357 -8.39 -24.84 14.00
N PHE A 358 -7.27 -24.55 13.34
CA PHE A 358 -6.58 -25.54 12.49
C PHE A 358 -5.25 -26.05 13.06
N GLY A 359 -4.84 -25.58 14.25
CA GLY A 359 -3.61 -26.04 14.92
C GLY A 359 -2.32 -25.69 14.18
N LEU A 360 -2.35 -24.69 13.30
CA LEU A 360 -1.18 -24.20 12.57
C LEU A 360 -0.23 -23.51 13.53
N ARG A 361 1.04 -23.95 13.59
CA ARG A 361 2.05 -23.34 14.48
C ARG A 361 2.64 -22.07 13.86
N SER A 362 3.03 -21.11 14.71
CA SER A 362 3.63 -19.84 14.30
C SER A 362 5.01 -19.96 13.60
N GLU A 363 5.57 -21.15 13.53
CA GLU A 363 6.90 -21.45 12.94
C GLU A 363 6.86 -21.63 11.42
N GLU A 364 5.67 -21.68 10.80
CA GLU A 364 5.49 -21.82 9.36
C GLU A 364 5.27 -20.47 8.64
N ARG A 365 5.80 -19.36 9.20
CA ARG A 365 5.73 -18.02 8.61
C ARG A 365 6.94 -17.69 7.75
#